data_eae04dd8ee4689247585d75fc3b90497
#
_entry.id   eae04dd8ee4689247585d75fc3b90497
#
_cell.length_a   1.000
_cell.length_b   1.000
_cell.length_c   1.000
_cell.angle_alpha   90.00
_cell.angle_beta   90.00
_cell.angle_gamma   90.00
#
_symmetry.space_group_name_H-M   'P 1'
#
loop_
_entity.id
_entity.type
_entity.pdbx_description
1 polymer ?
#
loop_
_entity_poly.entity_id
_entity_poly.type
_entity_poly.pdbx_seq_one_letter_code
_entity_poly.pdbx_strand_id
1 'polypeptide(L)'
;MVVWVFAGGGESEVRGLIPFLQRNYAQHQFERKSPVRLKPGPKPTVQPGYGLTGKGLVVQLARILQAALSTGELCDLLLVIDDLDCHNPSERRAKLHEAIDSMTETRNIERVIGFAAPEVEAWLIADWEQTIAQDTDFRGCHVAMRRWMSTEKQVRFSTPEIFSEYNANKDACAEKLSDVLIEAAERHCTRRAYSKAIHTPRLLERLSASVVSRKCPLFRDIHNRLSEENE
;
A
#
# COMPACT_ATOMS: atom_id res chain seq x y z
N MET A 1 -7.97 -10.62 16.54
CA MET A 1 -7.21 -9.40 16.97
C MET A 1 -7.84 -8.16 16.39
N VAL A 2 -7.78 -7.05 17.14
CA VAL A 2 -8.04 -5.71 16.62
C VAL A 2 -6.74 -5.13 16.06
N VAL A 3 -6.73 -4.89 14.75
CA VAL A 3 -5.53 -4.43 14.01
C VAL A 3 -5.72 -2.98 13.60
N TRP A 4 -4.89 -2.10 14.13
CA TRP A 4 -4.89 -0.71 13.71
C TRP A 4 -4.00 -0.53 12.47
N VAL A 5 -4.60 -0.04 11.38
CA VAL A 5 -3.93 0.11 10.09
C VAL A 5 -3.53 1.56 9.84
N PHE A 6 -2.22 1.78 9.70
CA PHE A 6 -1.61 3.02 9.28
C PHE A 6 -1.05 2.82 7.86
N ALA A 7 -1.66 3.46 6.89
CA ALA A 7 -1.22 3.33 5.51
C ALA A 7 -0.68 4.65 4.98
N GLY A 8 0.42 4.57 4.24
CA GLY A 8 0.89 5.62 3.36
C GLY A 8 0.03 5.71 2.11
N GLY A 9 0.21 6.78 1.34
CA GLY A 9 -0.48 6.96 0.08
C GLY A 9 -1.81 7.71 0.16
N GLY A 10 -2.51 7.74 -0.95
CA GLY A 10 -3.76 8.47 -1.10
C GLY A 10 -4.98 7.73 -0.54
N GLU A 11 -6.11 8.40 -0.52
CA GLU A 11 -7.38 7.78 -0.08
C GLU A 11 -7.81 6.60 -0.97
N SER A 12 -7.32 6.57 -2.22
CA SER A 12 -7.59 5.51 -3.16
C SER A 12 -7.01 4.16 -2.72
N GLU A 13 -5.77 4.15 -2.26
CA GLU A 13 -5.14 2.94 -1.74
C GLU A 13 -5.85 2.46 -0.48
N VAL A 14 -6.20 3.38 0.39
CA VAL A 14 -6.86 3.03 1.65
C VAL A 14 -8.27 2.49 1.45
N ARG A 15 -9.01 2.94 0.43
CA ARG A 15 -10.33 2.37 0.10
C ARG A 15 -10.25 0.91 -0.31
N GLY A 16 -9.19 0.51 -1.02
CA GLY A 16 -8.98 -0.87 -1.43
C GLY A 16 -8.26 -1.72 -0.39
N LEU A 17 -7.39 -1.11 0.41
CA LEU A 17 -6.52 -1.83 1.34
C LEU A 17 -7.29 -2.49 2.49
N ILE A 18 -8.21 -1.79 3.13
CA ILE A 18 -9.01 -2.38 4.21
C ILE A 18 -9.88 -3.54 3.71
N PRO A 19 -10.65 -3.43 2.61
CA PRO A 19 -11.34 -4.57 2.02
C PRO A 19 -10.42 -5.74 1.65
N PHE A 20 -9.24 -5.47 1.09
CA PHE A 20 -8.23 -6.49 0.81
C PHE A 20 -7.81 -7.25 2.08
N LEU A 21 -7.50 -6.53 3.15
CA LEU A 21 -7.11 -7.14 4.43
C LEU A 21 -8.26 -7.95 5.03
N GLN A 22 -9.47 -7.40 5.10
CA GLN A 22 -10.64 -8.09 5.62
C GLN A 22 -10.98 -9.36 4.85
N ARG A 23 -10.84 -9.35 3.52
CA ARG A 23 -11.12 -10.51 2.68
C ARG A 23 -10.08 -11.62 2.86
N ASN A 24 -8.81 -11.29 2.99
CA ASN A 24 -7.74 -12.27 3.07
C ASN A 24 -7.44 -12.75 4.49
N TYR A 25 -7.87 -12.00 5.51
CA TYR A 25 -7.58 -12.27 6.94
C TYR A 25 -8.84 -12.00 7.78
N ALA A 26 -9.94 -12.70 7.44
CA ALA A 26 -11.27 -12.48 8.03
C ALA A 26 -11.35 -12.73 9.54
N GLN A 27 -10.36 -13.41 10.12
CA GLN A 27 -10.25 -13.66 11.57
C GLN A 27 -9.84 -12.41 12.36
N HIS A 28 -9.48 -11.30 11.70
CA HIS A 28 -9.07 -10.06 12.33
C HIS A 28 -10.06 -8.92 12.04
N GLN A 29 -10.14 -7.98 12.96
CA GLN A 29 -10.87 -6.72 12.78
C GLN A 29 -9.86 -5.64 12.40
N PHE A 30 -10.01 -5.04 11.22
CA PHE A 30 -9.11 -3.97 10.74
C PHE A 30 -9.74 -2.61 10.92
N GLU A 31 -9.04 -1.74 11.64
CA GLU A 31 -9.43 -0.35 11.86
C GLU A 31 -8.44 0.61 11.21
N ARG A 32 -8.94 1.40 10.27
CA ARG A 32 -8.11 2.42 9.62
C ARG A 32 -7.84 3.58 10.56
N LYS A 33 -6.58 3.83 10.89
CA LYS A 33 -6.13 5.00 11.67
C LYS A 33 -5.50 6.08 10.79
N SER A 34 -4.90 5.75 9.64
CA SER A 34 -4.35 6.69 8.66
C SER A 34 -4.64 6.21 7.22
N PRO A 35 -4.92 7.12 6.28
CA PRO A 35 -5.19 8.56 6.45
C PRO A 35 -6.54 8.83 7.11
N VAL A 36 -6.61 9.90 7.89
CA VAL A 36 -7.85 10.36 8.52
C VAL A 36 -8.45 11.48 7.69
N ARG A 37 -9.74 11.34 7.31
CA ARG A 37 -10.50 12.46 6.77
C ARG A 37 -10.75 13.47 7.87
N LEU A 38 -10.06 14.60 7.83
CA LEU A 38 -10.48 15.77 8.57
C LEU A 38 -11.71 16.34 7.86
N LYS A 39 -12.85 16.43 8.59
CA LYS A 39 -14.02 17.15 8.07
C LYS A 39 -13.56 18.57 7.70
N PRO A 40 -13.85 19.08 6.49
CA PRO A 40 -13.51 20.46 6.16
C PRO A 40 -14.26 21.37 7.15
N GLY A 41 -13.50 22.16 7.91
CA GLY A 41 -14.06 23.24 8.70
C GLY A 41 -14.57 24.37 7.80
N PRO A 42 -15.25 25.39 8.35
CA PRO A 42 -15.83 26.48 7.57
C PRO A 42 -14.81 27.33 6.80
N LYS A 43 -13.52 27.14 6.98
CA LYS A 43 -12.44 27.71 6.16
C LYS A 43 -11.41 26.60 5.87
N PRO A 44 -11.26 26.15 4.61
CA PRO A 44 -10.22 25.18 4.25
C PRO A 44 -8.86 25.87 4.18
N THR A 45 -8.25 26.15 5.32
CA THR A 45 -6.85 26.59 5.40
C THR A 45 -5.88 25.42 5.50
N VAL A 46 -6.39 24.21 5.65
CA VAL A 46 -5.60 22.96 5.67
C VAL A 46 -6.14 22.07 4.57
N GLN A 47 -5.29 21.70 3.63
CA GLN A 47 -5.63 20.69 2.63
C GLN A 47 -6.16 19.44 3.35
N PRO A 48 -7.21 18.77 2.81
CA PRO A 48 -7.70 17.54 3.39
C PRO A 48 -6.51 16.59 3.54
N GLY A 49 -6.38 16.00 4.74
CA GLY A 49 -5.24 15.14 5.08
C GLY A 49 -5.25 13.88 4.23
N TYR A 50 -4.62 13.96 3.06
CA TYR A 50 -4.24 12.77 2.32
C TYR A 50 -3.20 12.01 3.11
N GLY A 51 -3.20 10.70 3.00
CA GLY A 51 -2.14 9.88 3.56
C GLY A 51 -0.80 10.38 3.05
N LEU A 52 0.12 10.51 3.97
CA LEU A 52 1.48 10.93 3.65
C LEU A 52 2.34 9.67 3.55
N THR A 53 3.20 9.60 2.56
CA THR A 53 4.20 8.54 2.43
C THR A 53 5.52 8.98 3.07
N GLY A 54 6.37 8.04 3.37
CA GLY A 54 7.71 8.31 3.81
C GLY A 54 7.82 9.15 5.08
N LYS A 55 8.61 10.21 5.01
CA LYS A 55 8.82 11.13 6.15
C LYS A 55 7.52 11.71 6.69
N GLY A 56 6.58 11.98 5.80
CA GLY A 56 5.26 12.48 6.18
C GLY A 56 4.44 11.48 6.97
N LEU A 57 4.48 10.19 6.59
CA LEU A 57 3.80 9.11 7.33
C LEU A 57 4.38 8.96 8.74
N VAL A 58 5.71 9.03 8.90
CA VAL A 58 6.37 8.94 10.22
C VAL A 58 5.82 9.99 11.18
N VAL A 59 5.74 11.26 10.75
CA VAL A 59 5.21 12.36 11.58
C VAL A 59 3.71 12.18 11.86
N GLN A 60 2.96 11.76 10.85
CA GLN A 60 1.52 11.55 10.98
C GLN A 60 1.19 10.37 11.91
N LEU A 61 1.95 9.29 11.81
CA LEU A 61 1.83 8.10 12.65
C LEU A 61 1.91 8.44 14.14
N ALA A 62 2.97 9.12 14.57
CA ALA A 62 3.16 9.47 15.97
C ALA A 62 1.98 10.28 16.53
N ARG A 63 1.53 11.29 15.79
CA ARG A 63 0.41 12.15 16.21
C ARG A 63 -0.92 11.40 16.30
N ILE A 64 -1.23 10.56 15.30
CA ILE A 64 -2.50 9.83 15.27
C ILE A 64 -2.51 8.72 16.32
N LEU A 65 -1.38 8.03 16.48
CA LEU A 65 -1.25 6.96 17.44
C LEU A 65 -1.41 7.49 18.89
N GLN A 66 -0.78 8.61 19.21
CA GLN A 66 -0.95 9.28 20.51
C GLN A 66 -2.42 9.64 20.77
N ALA A 67 -3.12 10.20 19.77
CA ALA A 67 -4.54 10.54 19.90
C ALA A 67 -5.42 9.30 20.08
N ALA A 68 -5.18 8.22 19.32
CA ALA A 68 -5.95 7.00 19.41
C ALA A 68 -5.74 6.26 20.75
N LEU A 69 -4.50 6.20 21.23
CA LEU A 69 -4.19 5.59 22.54
C LEU A 69 -4.85 6.36 23.71
N SER A 70 -4.95 7.68 23.62
CA SER A 70 -5.60 8.50 24.67
C SER A 70 -7.11 8.27 24.79
N THR A 71 -7.76 7.67 23.78
CA THR A 71 -9.20 7.33 23.83
C THR A 71 -9.49 6.01 24.55
N GLY A 72 -8.47 5.22 24.88
CA GLY A 72 -8.61 3.91 25.51
C GLY A 72 -9.15 2.82 24.57
N GLU A 73 -9.06 3.03 23.26
CA GLU A 73 -9.44 2.04 22.26
C GLU A 73 -8.49 0.83 22.31
N LEU A 74 -9.03 -0.36 22.08
CA LEU A 74 -8.24 -1.60 22.07
C LEU A 74 -7.43 -1.71 20.77
N CYS A 75 -6.19 -2.12 20.91
CA CYS A 75 -5.29 -2.40 19.80
C CYS A 75 -4.38 -3.60 20.16
N ASP A 76 -4.52 -4.69 19.43
CA ASP A 76 -3.68 -5.88 19.60
C ASP A 76 -2.44 -5.81 18.71
N LEU A 77 -2.58 -5.23 17.51
CA LEU A 77 -1.51 -5.15 16.51
C LEU A 77 -1.51 -3.80 15.79
N LEU A 78 -0.34 -3.18 15.72
CA LEU A 78 -0.08 -2.03 14.83
C LEU A 78 0.42 -2.53 13.47
N LEU A 79 -0.34 -2.29 12.41
CA LEU A 79 0.05 -2.59 11.04
C LEU A 79 0.34 -1.29 10.30
N VAL A 80 1.60 -1.13 9.88
CA VAL A 80 2.04 0.02 9.07
C VAL A 80 2.38 -0.46 7.67
N ILE A 81 1.76 0.16 6.65
CA ILE A 81 2.01 -0.13 5.23
C ILE A 81 2.35 1.18 4.53
N ASP A 82 3.51 1.23 3.88
CA ASP A 82 3.99 2.42 3.16
C ASP A 82 4.51 2.05 1.77
N ASP A 83 4.36 2.96 0.82
CA ASP A 83 5.06 2.87 -0.45
C ASP A 83 6.55 3.15 -0.23
N LEU A 84 7.40 2.28 -0.74
CA LEU A 84 8.84 2.40 -0.50
C LEU A 84 9.51 3.49 -1.35
N ASP A 85 8.93 3.83 -2.50
CA ASP A 85 9.46 4.82 -3.44
C ASP A 85 10.97 4.60 -3.76
N CYS A 86 11.38 3.33 -3.84
CA CYS A 86 12.76 2.90 -4.07
C CYS A 86 13.78 3.28 -2.98
N HIS A 87 13.33 3.74 -1.82
CA HIS A 87 14.20 3.97 -0.66
C HIS A 87 14.68 2.64 -0.05
N ASN A 88 15.69 2.71 0.81
CA ASN A 88 16.17 1.55 1.54
C ASN A 88 15.12 1.07 2.56
N PRO A 89 14.64 -0.19 2.47
CA PRO A 89 13.59 -0.70 3.34
C PRO A 89 14.03 -0.78 4.81
N SER A 90 15.30 -1.08 5.09
CA SER A 90 15.80 -1.18 6.46
C SER A 90 15.84 0.20 7.14
N GLU A 91 16.30 1.23 6.43
CA GLU A 91 16.32 2.60 6.95
C GLU A 91 14.90 3.15 7.15
N ARG A 92 13.98 2.86 6.22
CA ARG A 92 12.59 3.28 6.34
C ARG A 92 11.92 2.59 7.53
N ARG A 93 12.15 1.30 7.70
CA ARG A 93 11.62 0.49 8.81
C ARG A 93 12.15 1.02 10.16
N ALA A 94 13.44 1.32 10.25
CA ALA A 94 14.04 1.86 11.48
C ALA A 94 13.38 3.19 11.91
N LYS A 95 13.14 4.11 10.98
CA LYS A 95 12.46 5.39 11.27
C LYS A 95 11.03 5.20 11.76
N LEU A 96 10.29 4.24 11.19
CA LEU A 96 8.93 3.93 11.63
C LEU A 96 8.93 3.29 13.02
N HIS A 97 9.87 2.38 13.30
CA HIS A 97 10.05 1.83 14.65
C HIS A 97 10.38 2.92 15.66
N GLU A 98 11.34 3.78 15.36
CA GLU A 98 11.72 4.90 16.24
C GLU A 98 10.52 5.80 16.58
N ALA A 99 9.69 6.12 15.58
CA ALA A 99 8.48 6.91 15.77
C ALA A 99 7.46 6.23 16.71
N ILE A 100 7.29 4.91 16.58
CA ILE A 100 6.41 4.13 17.46
C ILE A 100 7.00 4.02 18.86
N ASP A 101 8.30 3.72 18.98
CA ASP A 101 9.00 3.51 20.24
C ASP A 101 9.17 4.78 21.08
N SER A 102 9.02 5.96 20.44
CA SER A 102 9.02 7.23 21.15
C SER A 102 7.88 7.38 22.16
N MET A 103 6.84 6.53 22.05
CA MET A 103 5.68 6.52 22.94
C MET A 103 5.74 5.33 23.90
N THR A 104 5.62 5.58 25.18
CA THR A 104 5.68 4.53 26.23
C THR A 104 4.50 3.56 26.14
N GLU A 105 3.35 4.04 25.75
CA GLU A 105 2.09 3.30 25.64
C GLU A 105 2.11 2.21 24.57
N THR A 106 3.01 2.33 23.58
CA THR A 106 3.10 1.35 22.47
C THR A 106 4.00 0.17 22.79
N ARG A 107 4.73 0.19 23.90
CA ARG A 107 5.76 -0.84 24.22
C ARG A 107 5.23 -2.27 24.25
N ASN A 108 3.97 -2.43 24.68
CA ASN A 108 3.33 -3.74 24.80
C ASN A 108 2.43 -4.06 23.60
N ILE A 109 2.36 -3.20 22.60
CA ILE A 109 1.57 -3.45 21.40
C ILE A 109 2.50 -4.02 20.34
N GLU A 110 2.12 -5.19 19.84
CA GLU A 110 2.83 -5.81 18.72
C GLU A 110 2.73 -4.96 17.46
N ARG A 111 3.75 -5.02 16.60
CA ARG A 111 3.79 -4.22 15.38
C ARG A 111 4.37 -4.96 14.19
N VAL A 112 3.78 -4.74 13.04
CA VAL A 112 4.29 -5.18 11.74
C VAL A 112 4.39 -3.99 10.80
N ILE A 113 5.57 -3.82 10.20
CA ILE A 113 5.83 -2.78 9.22
C ILE A 113 6.18 -3.45 7.90
N GLY A 114 5.35 -3.24 6.90
CA GLY A 114 5.56 -3.74 5.55
C GLY A 114 5.56 -2.64 4.51
N PHE A 115 6.08 -2.97 3.35
CA PHE A 115 6.21 -2.02 2.26
C PHE A 115 5.62 -2.56 0.98
N ALA A 116 5.01 -1.66 0.21
CA ALA A 116 4.77 -1.86 -1.21
C ALA A 116 5.95 -1.26 -1.99
N ALA A 117 6.66 -2.09 -2.75
CA ALA A 117 7.85 -1.66 -3.47
C ALA A 117 7.71 -1.90 -4.99
N PRO A 118 8.02 -0.92 -5.80
CA PRO A 118 8.28 0.47 -5.41
C PRO A 118 7.06 1.20 -4.85
N GLU A 119 5.87 0.78 -5.24
CA GLU A 119 4.55 1.30 -4.83
C GLU A 119 3.50 0.17 -4.87
N VAL A 120 2.29 0.42 -4.37
CA VAL A 120 1.23 -0.60 -4.24
C VAL A 120 0.84 -1.26 -5.57
N GLU A 121 1.09 -0.63 -6.69
CA GLU A 121 0.88 -1.20 -8.03
C GLU A 121 1.71 -2.47 -8.26
N ALA A 122 2.83 -2.66 -7.56
CA ALA A 122 3.59 -3.91 -7.61
C ALA A 122 2.75 -5.12 -7.17
N TRP A 123 1.88 -4.96 -6.19
CA TRP A 123 0.98 -6.03 -5.76
C TRP A 123 -0.05 -6.38 -6.83
N LEU A 124 -0.57 -5.36 -7.55
CA LEU A 124 -1.50 -5.56 -8.67
C LEU A 124 -0.83 -6.33 -9.80
N ILE A 125 0.43 -6.01 -10.09
CA ILE A 125 1.25 -6.70 -11.11
C ILE A 125 1.60 -8.12 -10.65
N ALA A 126 1.89 -8.33 -9.37
CA ALA A 126 2.13 -9.66 -8.80
C ALA A 126 0.95 -10.61 -9.03
N ASP A 127 -0.27 -10.12 -8.82
CA ASP A 127 -1.50 -10.89 -9.00
C ASP A 127 -2.30 -10.42 -10.23
N TRP A 128 -1.61 -10.24 -11.35
CA TRP A 128 -2.16 -9.75 -12.60
C TRP A 128 -3.43 -10.47 -13.05
N GLU A 129 -3.44 -11.79 -12.88
CA GLU A 129 -4.53 -12.64 -13.40
C GLU A 129 -5.85 -12.45 -12.62
N GLN A 130 -5.80 -12.07 -11.34
CA GLN A 130 -7.00 -11.78 -10.53
C GLN A 130 -7.37 -10.29 -10.56
N THR A 131 -6.43 -9.43 -10.92
CA THR A 131 -6.58 -7.97 -10.92
C THR A 131 -6.87 -7.43 -12.32
N ILE A 132 -5.86 -7.00 -13.03
CA ILE A 132 -5.95 -6.34 -14.33
C ILE A 132 -6.64 -7.23 -15.38
N ALA A 133 -6.32 -8.53 -15.40
CA ALA A 133 -6.90 -9.47 -16.39
C ALA A 133 -8.40 -9.70 -16.21
N GLN A 134 -8.93 -9.53 -14.99
CA GLN A 134 -10.37 -9.70 -14.70
C GLN A 134 -11.13 -8.36 -14.70
N ASP A 135 -10.42 -7.24 -14.78
CA ASP A 135 -11.07 -5.94 -14.74
C ASP A 135 -11.84 -5.62 -16.04
N THR A 136 -13.02 -5.07 -15.89
CA THR A 136 -13.92 -4.80 -17.04
C THR A 136 -13.33 -3.81 -18.03
N ASP A 137 -12.47 -2.90 -17.59
CA ASP A 137 -11.84 -1.91 -18.46
C ASP A 137 -10.60 -2.48 -19.17
N PHE A 138 -9.93 -3.50 -18.59
CA PHE A 138 -8.65 -4.02 -19.08
C PHE A 138 -8.68 -5.44 -19.62
N ARG A 139 -9.69 -6.27 -19.30
CA ARG A 139 -9.77 -7.69 -19.71
C ARG A 139 -9.64 -7.93 -21.21
N GLY A 140 -9.97 -6.94 -22.03
CA GLY A 140 -9.86 -7.04 -23.50
C GLY A 140 -8.48 -6.69 -24.05
N CYS A 141 -7.62 -6.07 -23.26
CA CYS A 141 -6.31 -5.56 -23.67
C CYS A 141 -5.16 -5.99 -22.76
N HIS A 142 -5.44 -6.65 -21.62
CA HIS A 142 -4.45 -6.98 -20.59
C HIS A 142 -3.26 -7.81 -21.11
N VAL A 143 -3.47 -8.67 -22.12
CA VAL A 143 -2.40 -9.48 -22.74
C VAL A 143 -1.42 -8.59 -23.48
N ALA A 144 -1.91 -7.62 -24.25
CA ALA A 144 -1.08 -6.67 -24.97
C ALA A 144 -0.36 -5.71 -24.00
N MET A 145 -1.05 -5.21 -22.96
CA MET A 145 -0.45 -4.43 -21.89
C MET A 145 0.70 -5.19 -21.23
N ARG A 146 0.44 -6.42 -20.78
CA ARG A 146 1.44 -7.26 -20.10
C ARG A 146 2.67 -7.49 -20.96
N ARG A 147 2.45 -7.82 -22.25
CA ARG A 147 3.53 -8.03 -23.19
C ARG A 147 4.37 -6.78 -23.33
N TRP A 148 3.76 -5.64 -23.59
CA TRP A 148 4.45 -4.37 -23.75
C TRP A 148 5.21 -3.97 -22.47
N MET A 149 4.59 -4.08 -21.30
CA MET A 149 5.26 -3.81 -20.02
C MET A 149 6.49 -4.70 -19.81
N SER A 150 6.42 -5.97 -20.22
CA SER A 150 7.56 -6.89 -20.08
C SER A 150 8.67 -6.61 -21.09
N THR A 151 8.34 -6.26 -22.35
CA THR A 151 9.34 -6.10 -23.43
C THR A 151 9.94 -4.71 -23.46
N GLU A 152 9.12 -3.66 -23.32
CA GLU A 152 9.56 -2.28 -23.47
C GLU A 152 9.98 -1.64 -22.12
N LYS A 153 9.29 -2.03 -21.04
CA LYS A 153 9.52 -1.47 -19.70
C LYS A 153 10.24 -2.45 -18.76
N GLN A 154 10.49 -3.67 -19.20
CA GLN A 154 11.20 -4.71 -18.47
C GLN A 154 10.58 -5.05 -17.10
N VAL A 155 9.25 -4.86 -16.97
CA VAL A 155 8.52 -5.20 -15.76
C VAL A 155 8.53 -6.71 -15.56
N ARG A 156 9.03 -7.15 -14.41
CA ARG A 156 9.10 -8.57 -14.03
C ARG A 156 7.88 -8.95 -13.19
N PHE A 157 6.92 -9.63 -13.77
CA PHE A 157 5.67 -10.05 -13.12
C PHE A 157 5.86 -11.10 -12.02
N SER A 158 7.03 -11.75 -11.97
CA SER A 158 7.41 -12.67 -10.90
C SER A 158 8.06 -11.99 -9.71
N THR A 159 8.64 -10.81 -9.91
CA THR A 159 9.38 -10.03 -8.91
C THR A 159 9.18 -8.53 -9.13
N PRO A 160 7.95 -8.02 -9.05
CA PRO A 160 7.65 -6.64 -9.42
C PRO A 160 8.26 -5.59 -8.48
N GLU A 161 8.66 -6.00 -7.27
CA GLU A 161 9.28 -5.10 -6.28
C GLU A 161 10.63 -4.52 -6.70
N ILE A 162 11.30 -5.15 -7.70
CA ILE A 162 12.61 -4.69 -8.18
C ILE A 162 12.53 -3.87 -9.46
N PHE A 163 11.36 -3.32 -9.78
CA PHE A 163 11.13 -2.67 -11.08
C PHE A 163 12.00 -1.44 -11.30
N SER A 164 12.26 -0.62 -10.33
CA SER A 164 12.94 0.66 -10.52
C SER A 164 14.03 0.87 -9.49
N GLU A 165 14.92 1.80 -9.76
CA GLU A 165 16.00 2.19 -8.86
C GLU A 165 15.74 3.58 -8.28
N TYR A 166 16.37 3.85 -7.13
CA TYR A 166 16.30 5.15 -6.48
C TYR A 166 17.03 6.22 -7.30
N ASN A 167 16.38 7.35 -7.51
CA ASN A 167 16.93 8.52 -8.16
C ASN A 167 17.08 9.67 -7.17
N ALA A 168 18.31 9.99 -6.80
CA ALA A 168 18.60 11.03 -5.80
C ALA A 168 18.10 12.43 -6.19
N ASN A 169 18.01 12.75 -7.50
CA ASN A 169 17.50 14.03 -7.94
C ASN A 169 15.99 14.19 -7.74
N LYS A 170 15.26 13.07 -7.70
CA LYS A 170 13.80 13.05 -7.49
C LYS A 170 13.45 12.75 -6.03
N ASP A 171 14.39 12.29 -5.23
CA ASP A 171 14.17 11.66 -3.91
C ASP A 171 13.09 10.55 -3.97
N ALA A 172 13.06 9.79 -5.07
CA ALA A 172 12.07 8.75 -5.38
C ALA A 172 12.60 7.79 -6.45
N CYS A 173 11.75 6.89 -6.92
CA CYS A 173 12.07 6.00 -8.04
C CYS A 173 12.37 6.76 -9.34
N ALA A 174 13.26 6.22 -10.14
CA ALA A 174 13.56 6.73 -11.49
C ALA A 174 12.31 6.66 -12.39
N GLU A 175 11.55 5.57 -12.32
CA GLU A 175 10.29 5.33 -13.03
C GLU A 175 9.26 4.70 -12.07
N LYS A 176 7.97 5.03 -12.23
CA LYS A 176 6.87 4.51 -11.39
C LYS A 176 6.09 3.43 -12.13
N LEU A 177 5.71 2.37 -11.43
CA LEU A 177 4.84 1.32 -11.98
C LEU A 177 3.46 1.85 -12.37
N SER A 178 2.92 2.81 -11.61
CA SER A 178 1.67 3.47 -11.95
C SER A 178 1.73 4.21 -13.29
N ASP A 179 2.83 4.89 -13.59
CA ASP A 179 3.02 5.57 -14.87
C ASP A 179 3.12 4.56 -16.02
N VAL A 180 3.80 3.43 -15.79
CA VAL A 180 3.87 2.33 -16.76
C VAL A 180 2.51 1.69 -17.01
N LEU A 181 1.67 1.51 -15.97
CA LEU A 181 0.31 1.02 -16.14
C LEU A 181 -0.57 1.99 -16.92
N ILE A 182 -0.42 3.31 -16.68
CA ILE A 182 -1.12 4.34 -17.43
C ILE A 182 -0.73 4.25 -18.90
N GLU A 183 0.57 4.28 -19.20
CA GLU A 183 1.09 4.23 -20.57
C GLU A 183 0.66 2.94 -21.29
N ALA A 184 0.73 1.78 -20.61
CA ALA A 184 0.29 0.51 -21.16
C ALA A 184 -1.20 0.53 -21.53
N ALA A 185 -2.05 1.09 -20.67
CA ALA A 185 -3.48 1.20 -20.90
C ALA A 185 -3.79 2.17 -22.06
N GLU A 186 -3.13 3.32 -22.11
CA GLU A 186 -3.30 4.30 -23.20
C GLU A 186 -2.91 3.73 -24.57
N ARG A 187 -1.86 2.91 -24.63
CA ARG A 187 -1.37 2.29 -25.88
C ARG A 187 -2.24 1.14 -26.38
N HIS A 188 -2.83 0.37 -25.48
CA HIS A 188 -3.42 -0.92 -25.85
C HIS A 188 -4.91 -1.05 -25.58
N CYS A 189 -5.48 -0.15 -24.76
CA CYS A 189 -6.89 -0.20 -24.39
C CYS A 189 -7.68 0.94 -25.05
N THR A 190 -8.80 0.60 -25.65
CA THR A 190 -9.66 1.59 -26.33
C THR A 190 -10.69 2.24 -25.39
N ARG A 191 -10.94 1.63 -24.24
CA ARG A 191 -12.04 2.05 -23.35
C ARG A 191 -11.64 3.09 -22.33
N ARG A 192 -10.56 2.85 -21.57
CA ARG A 192 -10.11 3.76 -20.50
C ARG A 192 -8.61 3.63 -20.26
N ALA A 193 -7.97 4.75 -19.99
CA ALA A 193 -6.64 4.78 -19.38
C ALA A 193 -6.72 4.32 -17.91
N TYR A 194 -5.63 3.77 -17.39
CA TYR A 194 -5.51 3.45 -15.97
C TYR A 194 -5.53 4.75 -15.14
N SER A 195 -6.23 4.70 -14.02
CA SER A 195 -6.29 5.80 -13.05
C SER A 195 -6.12 5.23 -11.66
N LYS A 196 -5.11 5.68 -10.92
CA LYS A 196 -4.89 5.26 -9.52
C LYS A 196 -6.14 5.45 -8.67
N ALA A 197 -6.78 6.60 -8.76
CA ALA A 197 -7.94 6.94 -7.93
C ALA A 197 -9.16 6.03 -8.16
N ILE A 198 -9.31 5.51 -9.38
CA ILE A 198 -10.47 4.69 -9.77
C ILE A 198 -10.15 3.20 -9.72
N HIS A 199 -8.99 2.82 -10.27
CA HIS A 199 -8.68 1.41 -10.51
C HIS A 199 -7.96 0.75 -9.34
N THR A 200 -6.98 1.43 -8.73
CA THR A 200 -6.20 0.85 -7.62
C THR A 200 -7.10 0.31 -6.50
N PRO A 201 -8.10 1.05 -5.97
CA PRO A 201 -8.94 0.52 -4.89
C PRO A 201 -9.66 -0.78 -5.26
N ARG A 202 -10.36 -0.79 -6.40
CA ARG A 202 -11.14 -1.95 -6.82
C ARG A 202 -10.29 -3.16 -7.22
N LEU A 203 -9.05 -2.92 -7.66
CA LEU A 203 -8.11 -3.98 -8.00
C LEU A 203 -7.49 -4.57 -6.73
N LEU A 204 -7.17 -3.74 -5.73
CA LEU A 204 -6.72 -4.20 -4.41
C LEU A 204 -7.72 -5.16 -3.76
N GLU A 205 -9.01 -4.88 -3.85
CA GLU A 205 -10.06 -5.75 -3.29
C GLU A 205 -10.02 -7.18 -3.86
N ARG A 206 -9.46 -7.38 -5.05
CA ARG A 206 -9.39 -8.68 -5.74
C ARG A 206 -8.12 -9.45 -5.45
N LEU A 207 -7.10 -8.81 -4.88
CA LEU A 207 -5.80 -9.42 -4.63
C LEU A 207 -5.89 -10.66 -3.74
N SER A 208 -5.10 -11.66 -4.09
CA SER A 208 -4.79 -12.79 -3.21
C SER A 208 -3.52 -12.51 -2.43
N ALA A 209 -3.61 -12.39 -1.11
CA ALA A 209 -2.45 -12.16 -0.25
C ALA A 209 -1.37 -13.25 -0.40
N SER A 210 -1.78 -14.51 -0.61
CA SER A 210 -0.86 -15.63 -0.84
C SER A 210 -0.10 -15.51 -2.16
N VAL A 211 -0.69 -14.92 -3.21
CA VAL A 211 0.02 -14.66 -4.48
C VAL A 211 1.00 -13.52 -4.32
N VAL A 212 0.56 -12.43 -3.68
CA VAL A 212 1.40 -11.27 -3.41
C VAL A 212 2.61 -11.66 -2.56
N SER A 213 2.43 -12.39 -1.45
CA SER A 213 3.52 -12.78 -0.54
C SER A 213 4.60 -13.64 -1.20
N ARG A 214 4.24 -14.45 -2.21
CA ARG A 214 5.21 -15.25 -2.97
C ARG A 214 6.09 -14.41 -3.89
N LYS A 215 5.55 -13.32 -4.44
CA LYS A 215 6.23 -12.49 -5.47
C LYS A 215 6.77 -11.17 -4.92
N CYS A 216 6.28 -10.75 -3.76
CA CYS A 216 6.62 -9.49 -3.08
C CYS A 216 7.18 -9.80 -1.68
N PRO A 217 8.50 -10.01 -1.57
CA PRO A 217 9.17 -10.31 -0.31
C PRO A 217 8.89 -9.31 0.82
N LEU A 218 8.76 -8.01 0.50
CA LEU A 218 8.51 -6.97 1.52
C LEU A 218 7.08 -6.99 2.07
N PHE A 219 6.14 -7.66 1.38
CA PHE A 219 4.80 -7.93 1.90
C PHE A 219 4.74 -9.19 2.77
N ARG A 220 5.73 -10.08 2.66
CA ARG A 220 5.69 -11.41 3.29
C ARG A 220 5.59 -11.37 4.81
N ASP A 221 6.25 -10.41 5.45
CA ASP A 221 6.19 -10.24 6.91
C ASP A 221 4.74 -9.97 7.37
N ILE A 222 4.03 -9.10 6.63
CA ILE A 222 2.61 -8.82 6.88
C ILE A 222 1.79 -10.11 6.71
N HIS A 223 2.00 -10.82 5.60
CA HIS A 223 1.24 -12.04 5.32
C HIS A 223 1.45 -13.11 6.38
N ASN A 224 2.69 -13.37 6.75
CA ASN A 224 3.02 -14.36 7.76
C ASN A 224 2.32 -14.02 9.08
N ARG A 225 2.50 -12.79 9.57
CA ARG A 225 1.93 -12.38 10.87
C ARG A 225 0.40 -12.41 10.91
N LEU A 226 -0.25 -11.97 9.82
CA LEU A 226 -1.72 -11.97 9.76
C LEU A 226 -2.31 -13.36 9.47
N SER A 227 -1.50 -14.32 9.00
CA SER A 227 -1.92 -15.70 8.75
C SER A 227 -1.73 -16.60 9.97
N GLU A 228 -0.97 -16.17 11.00
CA GLU A 228 -0.82 -16.89 12.24
C GLU A 228 -2.15 -16.94 12.98
N GLU A 229 -2.61 -18.14 13.31
CA GLU A 229 -3.75 -18.31 14.21
C GLU A 229 -3.28 -17.95 15.62
N ASN A 230 -4.02 -17.11 16.33
CA ASN A 230 -3.78 -16.91 17.76
C ASN A 230 -4.23 -18.17 18.47
N GLU A 231 -3.27 -18.95 18.97
CA GLU A 231 -3.53 -20.04 19.91
C GLU A 231 -4.10 -19.51 21.22
#